data_d39dd9831c07f312098ca9e919b88509
#
_entry.id   d39dd9831c07f312098ca9e919b88509
#
_cell.length_a   1.000
_cell.length_b   1.000
_cell.length_c   1.000
_cell.angle_alpha   90.00
_cell.angle_beta   90.00
_cell.angle_gamma   90.00
#
_symmetry.space_group_name_H-M   'P 1'
#
loop_
_entity.id
_entity.type
_entity.pdbx_description
1 polymer ?
#
loop_
_entity_poly.entity_id
_entity_poly.type
_entity_poly.pdbx_seq_one_letter_code
_entity_poly.pdbx_strand_id
1 'polypeptide(L)'
;IALFAVLNTTLLNFVTASRLLFGMSREGLLPAWLGRLHQRRATPYRTLLVILPIAIFLSLSGTLEFLAGTTATLILAMFCLVNLSLLLIKRREPETNGFKVPYIIPAIALLFNLILLAFASLSSHILALIFTAIGVLLIFLQRAMKRRHLPNT
;
A
#
# COMPACT_ATOMS: atom_id res chain seq x y z
N ILE A 1 25.25 14.19 -10.98
CA ILE A 1 25.19 13.16 -9.91
C ILE A 1 23.75 13.08 -9.35
N ALA A 2 23.11 14.19 -8.97
CA ALA A 2 21.74 14.20 -8.41
C ALA A 2 20.71 13.56 -9.36
N LEU A 3 20.76 13.86 -10.64
CA LEU A 3 19.84 13.29 -11.64
C LEU A 3 19.93 11.75 -11.70
N PHE A 4 21.14 11.20 -11.68
CA PHE A 4 21.34 9.75 -11.67
C PHE A 4 20.81 9.09 -10.40
N ALA A 5 21.01 9.73 -9.24
CA ALA A 5 20.47 9.25 -7.97
C ALA A 5 18.94 9.20 -7.97
N VAL A 6 18.30 10.27 -8.45
CA VAL A 6 16.82 10.33 -8.56
C VAL A 6 16.30 9.29 -9.54
N LEU A 7 16.92 9.14 -10.71
CA LEU A 7 16.53 8.12 -11.69
C LEU A 7 16.65 6.70 -11.13
N ASN A 8 17.75 6.40 -10.44
CA ASN A 8 17.95 5.09 -9.82
C ASN A 8 16.87 4.80 -8.77
N THR A 9 16.61 5.76 -7.87
CA THR A 9 15.57 5.62 -6.85
C THR A 9 14.18 5.43 -7.48
N THR A 10 13.88 6.20 -8.51
CA THR A 10 12.61 6.09 -9.24
C THR A 10 12.45 4.71 -9.88
N LEU A 11 13.48 4.19 -10.53
CA LEU A 11 13.47 2.85 -11.12
C LEU A 11 13.25 1.77 -10.06
N LEU A 12 13.93 1.85 -8.92
CA LEU A 12 13.74 0.91 -7.81
C LEU A 12 12.30 0.96 -7.27
N ASN A 13 11.73 2.14 -7.11
CA ASN A 13 10.34 2.31 -6.69
C ASN A 13 9.35 1.72 -7.71
N PHE A 14 9.56 1.91 -9.01
CA PHE A 14 8.74 1.29 -10.05
C PHE A 14 8.82 -0.24 -10.03
N VAL A 15 10.01 -0.80 -9.88
CA VAL A 15 10.19 -2.26 -9.76
C VAL A 15 9.48 -2.79 -8.53
N THR A 16 9.64 -2.15 -7.38
CA THR A 16 9.00 -2.55 -6.12
C THR A 16 7.48 -2.47 -6.22
N ALA A 17 6.93 -1.37 -6.72
CA ALA A 17 5.49 -1.19 -6.92
C ALA A 17 4.91 -2.22 -7.89
N SER A 18 5.62 -2.53 -8.99
CA SER A 18 5.17 -3.53 -9.96
C SER A 18 5.12 -4.92 -9.37
N ARG A 19 6.09 -5.30 -8.53
CA ARG A 19 6.12 -6.59 -7.82
C ARG A 19 5.03 -6.67 -6.76
N LEU A 20 4.77 -5.59 -6.05
CA LEU A 20 3.69 -5.52 -5.06
C LEU A 20 2.32 -5.76 -5.70
N LEU A 21 2.00 -5.02 -6.77
CA LEU A 21 0.74 -5.19 -7.51
C LEU A 21 0.61 -6.59 -8.14
N PHE A 22 1.72 -7.14 -8.64
CA PHE A 22 1.76 -8.50 -9.13
C PHE A 22 1.44 -9.51 -8.03
N GLY A 23 2.05 -9.39 -6.84
CA GLY A 23 1.76 -10.22 -5.66
C GLY A 23 0.30 -10.13 -5.23
N MET A 24 -0.23 -8.92 -5.11
CA MET A 24 -1.65 -8.68 -4.76
C MET A 24 -2.61 -9.30 -5.79
N SER A 25 -2.25 -9.27 -7.08
CA SER A 25 -3.06 -9.92 -8.12
C SER A 25 -3.05 -11.45 -8.01
N ARG A 26 -1.92 -12.05 -7.62
CA ARG A 26 -1.83 -13.49 -7.38
C ARG A 26 -2.64 -13.96 -6.17
N GLU A 27 -2.73 -13.12 -5.15
CA GLU A 27 -3.57 -13.38 -3.97
C GLU A 27 -5.07 -13.12 -4.23
N GLY A 28 -5.42 -12.65 -5.43
CA GLY A 28 -6.81 -12.37 -5.81
C GLY A 28 -7.37 -11.08 -5.23
N LEU A 29 -6.49 -10.16 -4.78
CA LEU A 29 -6.85 -8.82 -4.32
C LEU A 29 -6.98 -7.82 -5.47
N LEU A 30 -6.37 -8.11 -6.61
CA LEU A 30 -6.43 -7.32 -7.84
C LEU A 30 -6.83 -8.20 -9.03
N PRO A 31 -7.27 -7.61 -10.16
CA PRO A 31 -7.65 -8.35 -11.36
C PRO A 31 -6.55 -9.30 -11.84
N ALA A 32 -6.92 -10.54 -12.15
CA ALA A 32 -5.98 -11.61 -12.54
C ALA A 32 -5.13 -11.28 -13.78
N TRP A 33 -5.59 -10.34 -14.64
CA TRP A 33 -4.82 -9.92 -15.82
C TRP A 33 -3.54 -9.14 -15.46
N LEU A 34 -3.48 -8.50 -14.28
CA LEU A 34 -2.28 -7.85 -13.75
C LEU A 34 -1.22 -8.88 -13.29
N GLY A 35 -1.66 -10.07 -12.88
CA GLY A 35 -0.79 -11.17 -12.45
C GLY A 35 -0.11 -11.96 -13.57
N ARG A 36 -0.23 -11.52 -14.84
CA ARG A 36 0.44 -12.19 -15.97
C ARG A 36 1.84 -11.63 -16.19
N LEU A 37 2.82 -12.54 -16.20
CA LEU A 37 4.21 -12.23 -16.52
C LEU A 37 4.45 -12.26 -18.03
N HIS A 38 5.47 -11.50 -18.47
CA HIS A 38 5.95 -11.61 -19.84
C HIS A 38 6.68 -12.96 -20.01
N GLN A 39 6.26 -13.77 -20.99
CA GLN A 39 6.72 -15.17 -21.18
C GLN A 39 8.24 -15.32 -21.28
N ARG A 40 8.94 -14.39 -21.91
CA ARG A 40 10.41 -14.46 -22.12
C ARG A 40 11.23 -13.80 -21.02
N ARG A 41 10.72 -12.71 -20.37
CA ARG A 41 11.50 -11.90 -19.43
C ARG A 41 11.04 -12.05 -17.97
N ALA A 42 10.00 -12.81 -17.71
CA ALA A 42 9.40 -13.01 -16.36
C ALA A 42 9.13 -11.69 -15.61
N THR A 43 8.91 -10.58 -16.35
CA THR A 43 8.64 -9.26 -15.78
C THR A 43 7.15 -8.95 -15.79
N PRO A 44 6.61 -8.31 -14.76
CA PRO A 44 5.20 -7.93 -14.67
C PRO A 44 4.94 -6.64 -15.48
N TYR A 45 5.10 -6.69 -16.83
CA TYR A 45 4.99 -5.52 -17.71
C TYR A 45 3.62 -4.85 -17.65
N ARG A 46 2.55 -5.63 -17.40
CA ARG A 46 1.18 -5.09 -17.32
C ARG A 46 0.98 -4.19 -16.12
N THR A 47 1.58 -4.54 -14.98
CA THR A 47 1.56 -3.68 -13.80
C THR A 47 2.35 -2.40 -14.02
N LEU A 48 3.48 -2.48 -14.74
CA LEU A 48 4.24 -1.29 -15.13
C LEU A 48 3.44 -0.36 -16.04
N LEU A 49 2.71 -0.92 -17.04
CA LEU A 49 1.85 -0.16 -17.94
C LEU A 49 0.69 0.55 -17.21
N VAL A 50 0.27 0.05 -16.06
CA VAL A 50 -0.76 0.71 -15.23
C VAL A 50 -0.14 1.75 -14.31
N ILE A 51 1.00 1.46 -13.69
CA ILE A 51 1.65 2.37 -12.75
C ILE A 51 2.16 3.63 -13.46
N LEU A 52 2.73 3.49 -14.66
CA LEU A 52 3.35 4.59 -15.38
C LEU A 52 2.37 5.74 -15.67
N PRO A 53 1.21 5.52 -16.30
CA PRO A 53 0.25 6.61 -16.56
C PRO A 53 -0.31 7.21 -15.26
N ILE A 54 -0.51 6.41 -14.21
CA ILE A 54 -0.94 6.91 -12.90
C ILE A 54 0.12 7.83 -12.31
N ALA A 55 1.40 7.44 -12.36
CA ALA A 55 2.50 8.25 -11.87
C ALA A 55 2.65 9.57 -12.64
N ILE A 56 2.52 9.52 -13.98
CA ILE A 56 2.54 10.72 -14.83
C ILE A 56 1.37 11.64 -14.49
N PHE A 57 0.16 11.10 -14.41
CA PHE A 57 -1.03 11.87 -14.06
C PHE A 57 -0.90 12.55 -12.69
N LEU A 58 -0.45 11.83 -11.67
CA LEU A 58 -0.23 12.39 -10.33
C LEU A 58 0.87 13.46 -10.34
N SER A 59 1.96 13.23 -11.09
CA SER A 59 3.06 14.19 -11.21
C SER A 59 2.64 15.51 -11.87
N LEU A 60 1.69 15.47 -12.80
CA LEU A 60 1.16 16.65 -13.49
C LEU A 60 0.04 17.34 -12.69
N SER A 61 -0.64 16.62 -11.81
CA SER A 61 -1.85 17.10 -11.11
C SER A 61 -1.57 17.77 -9.78
N GLY A 62 -0.36 17.64 -9.22
CA GLY A 62 -0.06 18.15 -7.89
C GLY A 62 1.34 18.73 -7.73
N THR A 63 1.50 19.57 -6.69
CA THR A 63 2.81 20.04 -6.26
C THR A 63 3.57 18.92 -5.56
N LEU A 64 4.90 18.98 -5.57
CA LEU A 64 5.75 18.01 -4.88
C LEU A 64 5.40 17.91 -3.38
N GLU A 65 5.14 19.04 -2.75
CA GLU A 65 4.76 19.11 -1.34
C GLU A 65 3.44 18.40 -1.06
N PHE A 66 2.44 18.58 -1.93
CA PHE A 66 1.14 17.93 -1.82
C PHE A 66 1.22 16.41 -1.97
N LEU A 67 1.98 15.94 -2.95
CA LEU A 67 2.20 14.50 -3.18
C LEU A 67 2.99 13.86 -2.03
N ALA A 68 4.04 14.54 -1.54
CA ALA A 68 4.83 14.08 -0.41
C ALA A 68 3.98 14.01 0.88
N GLY A 69 3.19 15.04 1.16
CA GLY A 69 2.29 15.08 2.32
C GLY A 69 1.24 13.97 2.27
N THR A 70 0.64 13.73 1.11
CA THR A 70 -0.33 12.63 0.93
C THR A 70 0.31 11.25 1.14
N THR A 71 1.50 11.04 0.58
CA THR A 71 2.25 9.79 0.75
C THR A 71 2.61 9.55 2.21
N ALA A 72 3.10 10.57 2.91
CA ALA A 72 3.41 10.50 4.33
C ALA A 72 2.16 10.15 5.16
N THR A 73 1.02 10.77 4.87
CA THR A 73 -0.26 10.48 5.55
C THR A 73 -0.70 9.03 5.34
N LEU A 74 -0.60 8.50 4.12
CA LEU A 74 -0.92 7.10 3.83
C LEU A 74 0.01 6.12 4.57
N ILE A 75 1.30 6.41 4.61
CA ILE A 75 2.29 5.58 5.32
C ILE A 75 2.02 5.60 6.84
N LEU A 76 1.75 6.76 7.41
CA LEU A 76 1.41 6.89 8.83
C LEU A 76 0.13 6.13 9.18
N ALA A 77 -0.91 6.23 8.35
CA ALA A 77 -2.14 5.47 8.51
C ALA A 77 -1.89 3.95 8.47
N MET A 78 -1.04 3.50 7.54
CA MET A 78 -0.65 2.09 7.43
C MET A 78 0.11 1.62 8.67
N PHE A 79 1.03 2.43 9.20
CA PHE A 79 1.74 2.12 10.44
C PHE A 79 0.80 2.07 11.65
N CYS A 80 -0.22 2.94 11.71
CA CYS A 80 -1.25 2.85 12.74
C CYS A 80 -1.98 1.50 12.70
N LEU A 81 -2.38 1.05 11.50
CA LEU A 81 -3.05 -0.24 11.32
C LEU A 81 -2.15 -1.42 11.73
N VAL A 82 -0.87 -1.40 11.34
CA VAL A 82 0.09 -2.44 11.69
C VAL A 82 0.32 -2.50 13.22
N ASN A 83 0.57 -1.36 13.85
CA ASN A 83 0.78 -1.29 15.30
C ASN A 83 -0.49 -1.70 16.07
N LEU A 84 -1.67 -1.29 15.60
CA LEU A 84 -2.94 -1.70 16.18
C LEU A 84 -3.16 -3.22 16.06
N SER A 85 -2.89 -3.78 14.88
CA SER A 85 -2.98 -5.22 14.64
C SER A 85 -2.03 -6.00 15.56
N LEU A 86 -0.81 -5.51 15.74
CA LEU A 86 0.16 -6.12 16.65
C LEU A 86 -0.32 -6.09 18.10
N LEU A 87 -0.90 -4.98 18.55
CA LEU A 87 -1.48 -4.86 19.90
C LEU A 87 -2.65 -5.83 20.10
N LEU A 88 -3.52 -5.98 19.10
CA LEU A 88 -4.66 -6.89 19.15
C LEU A 88 -4.23 -8.36 19.18
N ILE A 89 -3.25 -8.76 18.37
CA ILE A 89 -2.71 -10.12 18.36
C ILE A 89 -2.08 -10.46 19.71
N LYS A 90 -1.26 -9.55 20.25
CA LYS A 90 -0.66 -9.74 21.57
C LYS A 90 -1.66 -9.87 22.70
N ARG A 91 -2.82 -9.25 22.56
CA ARG A 91 -3.92 -9.35 23.53
C ARG A 91 -4.61 -10.70 23.49
N ARG A 92 -4.62 -11.35 22.31
CA ARG A 92 -5.29 -12.65 22.09
C ARG A 92 -4.38 -13.84 22.40
N GLU A 93 -3.08 -13.72 22.08
CA GLU A 93 -2.10 -14.79 22.23
C GLU A 93 -0.88 -14.30 23.01
N PRO A 94 -0.94 -14.26 24.37
CA PRO A 94 0.17 -13.77 25.20
C PRO A 94 1.40 -14.70 25.22
N GLU A 95 1.26 -15.96 24.78
CA GLU A 95 2.32 -16.98 24.84
C GLU A 95 2.72 -17.51 23.46
N THR A 96 3.50 -16.75 22.72
CA THR A 96 4.27 -17.29 21.60
C THR A 96 5.73 -17.51 22.03
N ASN A 97 6.25 -18.70 21.77
CA ASN A 97 7.66 -19.07 21.95
C ASN A 97 8.52 -18.35 20.90
N GLY A 98 8.87 -17.08 21.14
CA GLY A 98 9.63 -16.26 20.21
C GLY A 98 10.16 -14.99 20.86
N PHE A 99 10.78 -14.13 20.07
CA PHE A 99 11.26 -12.82 20.50
C PHE A 99 10.10 -11.96 21.05
N LYS A 100 10.14 -11.67 22.34
CA LYS A 100 9.08 -10.92 23.05
C LYS A 100 9.36 -9.43 22.98
N VAL A 101 8.72 -8.73 22.06
CA VAL A 101 8.71 -7.26 22.05
C VAL A 101 7.83 -6.77 23.22
N PRO A 102 8.28 -5.89 24.12
CA PRO A 102 7.43 -5.32 25.17
C PRO A 102 6.17 -4.65 24.60
N TYR A 103 5.04 -4.76 25.29
CA TYR A 103 3.76 -4.16 24.87
C TYR A 103 3.84 -2.63 24.71
N ILE A 104 4.76 -2.01 25.46
CA ILE A 104 4.98 -0.57 25.48
C ILE A 104 5.47 -0.06 24.11
N ILE A 105 6.32 -0.82 23.39
CA ILE A 105 6.93 -0.38 22.13
C ILE A 105 5.86 -0.10 21.05
N PRO A 106 4.97 -1.05 20.68
CA PRO A 106 3.94 -0.77 19.68
C PRO A 106 2.89 0.25 20.17
N ALA A 107 2.66 0.37 21.50
CA ALA A 107 1.76 1.38 22.05
C ALA A 107 2.33 2.80 21.88
N ILE A 108 3.61 3.01 22.20
CA ILE A 108 4.31 4.28 21.98
C ILE A 108 4.36 4.60 20.48
N ALA A 109 4.71 3.64 19.64
CA ALA A 109 4.74 3.83 18.18
C ALA A 109 3.37 4.26 17.63
N LEU A 110 2.30 3.64 18.10
CA LEU A 110 0.93 4.01 17.73
C LEU A 110 0.61 5.45 18.16
N LEU A 111 0.95 5.82 19.38
CA LEU A 111 0.73 7.17 19.90
C LEU A 111 1.46 8.22 19.05
N PHE A 112 2.75 8.01 18.75
CA PHE A 112 3.51 8.92 17.90
C PHE A 112 2.93 9.02 16.50
N ASN A 113 2.53 7.90 15.88
CA ASN A 113 1.91 7.90 14.56
C ASN A 113 0.59 8.68 14.56
N LEU A 114 -0.24 8.56 15.60
CA LEU A 114 -1.49 9.32 15.73
C LEU A 114 -1.24 10.82 15.90
N ILE A 115 -0.24 11.19 16.69
CA ILE A 115 0.17 12.60 16.86
C ILE A 115 0.62 13.16 15.51
N LEU A 116 1.53 12.49 14.81
CA LEU A 116 2.02 12.94 13.50
C LEU A 116 0.88 13.02 12.48
N LEU A 117 -0.04 12.06 12.50
CA LEU A 117 -1.21 12.07 11.63
C LEU A 117 -2.09 13.30 11.93
N ALA A 118 -2.30 13.66 13.18
CA ALA A 118 -3.10 14.84 13.57
C ALA A 118 -2.50 16.17 13.06
N PHE A 119 -1.18 16.23 12.90
CA PHE A 119 -0.49 17.40 12.35
C PHE A 119 -0.43 17.44 10.82
N ALA A 120 -0.83 16.38 10.12
CA ALA A 120 -0.87 16.37 8.66
C ALA A 120 -1.92 17.38 8.14
N SER A 121 -1.69 17.92 6.93
CA SER A 121 -2.60 18.89 6.32
C SER A 121 -3.95 18.26 5.99
N LEU A 122 -5.02 19.06 6.10
CA LEU A 122 -6.39 18.60 5.79
C LEU A 122 -6.50 18.08 4.35
N SER A 123 -5.83 18.73 3.40
CA SER A 123 -5.77 18.31 2.00
C SER A 123 -5.18 16.92 1.83
N SER A 124 -4.10 16.62 2.57
CA SER A 124 -3.46 15.30 2.57
C SER A 124 -4.36 14.21 3.14
N HIS A 125 -5.12 14.52 4.19
CA HIS A 125 -6.12 13.60 4.77
C HIS A 125 -7.24 13.26 3.78
N ILE A 126 -7.80 14.27 3.12
CA ILE A 126 -8.88 14.06 2.12
C ILE A 126 -8.39 13.15 0.99
N LEU A 127 -7.21 13.42 0.45
CA LEU A 127 -6.65 12.62 -0.64
C LEU A 127 -6.31 11.20 -0.19
N ALA A 128 -5.73 11.06 1.01
CA ALA A 128 -5.44 9.74 1.58
C ALA A 128 -6.73 8.92 1.80
N LEU A 129 -7.81 9.55 2.25
CA LEU A 129 -9.12 8.91 2.37
C LEU A 129 -9.67 8.47 1.01
N ILE A 130 -9.55 9.30 -0.03
CA ILE A 130 -9.97 8.96 -1.40
C ILE A 130 -9.20 7.74 -1.91
N PHE A 131 -7.87 7.72 -1.78
CA PHE A 131 -7.07 6.57 -2.21
C PHE A 131 -7.40 5.30 -1.43
N THR A 132 -7.60 5.42 -0.11
CA THR A 132 -8.00 4.30 0.73
C THR A 132 -9.38 3.77 0.33
N ALA A 133 -10.35 4.66 0.09
CA ALA A 133 -11.70 4.29 -0.35
C ALA A 133 -11.67 3.58 -1.71
N ILE A 134 -10.87 4.07 -2.67
CA ILE A 134 -10.68 3.42 -3.98
C ILE A 134 -10.07 2.02 -3.79
N GLY A 135 -9.05 1.87 -2.95
CA GLY A 135 -8.43 0.57 -2.65
C GLY A 135 -9.42 -0.42 -2.05
N VAL A 136 -10.18 -0.01 -1.05
CA VAL A 136 -11.22 -0.84 -0.42
C VAL A 136 -12.32 -1.22 -1.42
N LEU A 137 -12.77 -0.28 -2.24
CA LEU A 137 -13.78 -0.52 -3.27
C LEU A 137 -13.30 -1.57 -4.29
N LEU A 138 -12.05 -1.47 -4.74
CA LEU A 138 -11.46 -2.45 -5.66
C LEU A 138 -11.42 -3.85 -5.05
N ILE A 139 -11.03 -3.98 -3.78
CA ILE A 139 -11.01 -5.27 -3.07
C ILE A 139 -12.44 -5.82 -2.95
N PHE A 140 -13.42 -4.97 -2.62
CA PHE A 140 -14.80 -5.38 -2.47
C PHE A 140 -15.40 -5.86 -3.80
N LEU A 141 -15.19 -5.12 -4.88
CA LEU A 141 -15.60 -5.49 -6.23
C LEU A 141 -15.01 -6.83 -6.67
N GLN A 142 -13.72 -7.05 -6.40
CA GLN A 142 -13.05 -8.32 -6.69
C GLN A 142 -13.67 -9.49 -5.92
N ARG A 143 -13.93 -9.31 -4.63
CA ARG A 143 -14.57 -10.34 -3.81
C ARG A 143 -16.00 -10.64 -4.30
N ALA A 144 -16.74 -9.62 -4.71
CA ALA A 144 -18.09 -9.78 -5.25
C ALA A 144 -18.09 -10.54 -6.59
N MET A 145 -17.13 -10.24 -7.48
CA MET A 145 -16.98 -10.96 -8.74
C MET A 145 -16.55 -12.41 -8.55
N LYS A 146 -15.65 -12.68 -7.60
CA LYS A 146 -15.19 -14.03 -7.29
C LYS A 146 -16.31 -14.92 -6.73
N ARG A 147 -17.22 -14.34 -5.92
CA ARG A 147 -18.40 -15.07 -5.41
C ARG A 147 -19.40 -15.45 -6.50
N ARG A 148 -19.48 -14.69 -7.60
CA ARG A 148 -20.38 -15.01 -8.72
C ARG A 148 -19.84 -16.11 -9.64
N HIS A 149 -18.55 -16.43 -9.56
CA HIS A 149 -17.91 -17.46 -10.41
C HIS A 149 -17.72 -18.82 -9.73
N LEU A 150 -18.14 -18.98 -8.48
CA LEU A 150 -18.22 -20.28 -7.82
C LEU A 150 -19.66 -20.78 -7.96
N PRO A 151 -20.00 -21.72 -8.86
CA PRO A 151 -21.26 -22.43 -8.80
C PRO A 151 -21.29 -23.27 -7.52
N ASN A 152 -22.43 -23.23 -6.83
CA ASN A 152 -22.71 -24.08 -5.69
C ASN A 152 -22.46 -25.55 -6.08
N THR A 153 -21.39 -26.16 -5.56
CA THR A 153 -21.22 -27.60 -5.46
C THR A 153 -21.39 -28.00 -4.02
#